data_43d79256f40a06a0906f699935cc3d5b
#
_entry.id   43d79256f40a06a0906f699935cc3d5b
#
_cell.length_a   1.000
_cell.length_b   1.000
_cell.length_c   1.000
_cell.angle_alpha   90.00
_cell.angle_beta   90.00
_cell.angle_gamma   90.00
#
_symmetry.space_group_name_H-M   'P 1'
#
loop_
_entity.id
_entity.type
_entity.pdbx_description
1 polymer ?
#
loop_
_entity_poly.entity_id
_entity_poly.type
_entity_poly.pdbx_seq_one_letter_code
_entity_poly.pdbx_strand_id
1 'polypeptide(L)'
;MSFLFEYIDINPKETIIRGCLAKKIPMDKLQPFCRDIPEYETSEFNGGSKFRNGDTIMARITPCLENGKTAMVNILDSNEVGFGSTEYIVFRAKKNLTTPDFVYYLICSSLVRDPAIKSMVGSSGRQRVQTDVIANLDIDFPKLSDQVKIAGV
;
A
#
# COMPACT_ATOMS: atom_id res chain seq x y z
N MET A 1 -18.00 -5.98 13.34
CA MET A 1 -17.31 -4.72 13.03
C MET A 1 -15.89 -4.78 13.54
N SER A 2 -14.93 -4.43 12.69
CA SER A 2 -13.51 -4.60 13.02
C SER A 2 -12.72 -3.39 12.58
N PHE A 3 -11.68 -3.05 13.33
CA PHE A 3 -10.75 -2.03 12.89
C PHE A 3 -9.86 -2.57 11.78
N LEU A 4 -9.52 -1.72 10.83
CA LEU A 4 -8.71 -2.12 9.67
C LEU A 4 -7.41 -2.80 10.12
N PHE A 5 -6.73 -2.28 11.15
CA PHE A 5 -5.46 -2.83 11.61
C PHE A 5 -5.56 -4.28 12.13
N GLU A 6 -6.77 -4.75 12.43
CA GLU A 6 -6.96 -6.14 12.89
C GLU A 6 -6.79 -7.14 11.75
N TYR A 7 -6.98 -6.72 10.50
CA TYR A 7 -6.92 -7.56 9.30
C TYR A 7 -5.73 -7.25 8.41
N ILE A 8 -5.12 -6.07 8.56
CA ILE A 8 -4.09 -5.57 7.66
C ILE A 8 -2.95 -4.98 8.47
N ASP A 9 -1.72 -5.43 8.20
CA ASP A 9 -0.53 -4.79 8.76
C ASP A 9 -0.21 -3.54 7.97
N ILE A 10 0.01 -2.44 8.67
CA ILE A 10 0.38 -1.16 8.07
C ILE A 10 1.86 -0.92 8.30
N ASN A 11 2.59 -0.64 7.21
CA ASN A 11 4.03 -0.42 7.23
C ASN A 11 4.77 -1.56 7.94
N PRO A 12 4.58 -2.81 7.49
CA PRO A 12 5.24 -3.95 8.11
C PRO A 12 6.76 -3.78 8.07
N LYS A 13 7.43 -4.26 9.12
CA LYS A 13 8.89 -4.11 9.22
C LYS A 13 9.59 -5.03 8.24
N GLU A 14 10.49 -4.47 7.45
CA GLU A 14 11.36 -5.18 6.53
C GLU A 14 12.76 -4.60 6.62
N THR A 15 13.75 -5.35 6.15
CA THR A 15 15.14 -4.94 6.19
C THR A 15 15.79 -5.08 4.83
N ILE A 16 16.46 -4.03 4.39
CA ILE A 16 17.38 -4.06 3.25
C ILE A 16 18.69 -3.47 3.75
N ILE A 17 19.80 -4.13 3.46
CA ILE A 17 21.11 -3.64 3.88
C ILE A 17 21.44 -2.36 3.11
N ARG A 18 21.75 -1.29 3.85
CA ARG A 18 22.09 0.00 3.25
C ARG A 18 23.26 -0.15 2.29
N GLY A 19 23.13 0.42 1.09
CA GLY A 19 24.13 0.38 0.05
C GLY A 19 24.03 -0.83 -0.87
N CYS A 20 23.24 -1.85 -0.52
CA CYS A 20 22.99 -2.99 -1.40
C CYS A 20 22.01 -2.62 -2.52
N LEU A 21 22.21 -3.23 -3.68
CA LEU A 21 21.28 -3.06 -4.80
C LEU A 21 19.97 -3.78 -4.49
N ALA A 22 18.87 -3.12 -4.78
CA ALA A 22 17.52 -3.69 -4.63
C ALA A 22 16.60 -3.11 -5.69
N LYS A 23 15.47 -3.77 -5.92
CA LYS A 23 14.47 -3.26 -6.85
C LYS A 23 13.75 -2.09 -6.21
N LYS A 24 13.66 -1.00 -6.96
CA LYS A 24 13.06 0.26 -6.51
C LYS A 24 11.84 0.58 -7.37
N ILE A 25 10.75 0.96 -6.72
CA ILE A 25 9.55 1.43 -7.40
C ILE A 25 9.32 2.90 -7.03
N PRO A 26 9.82 3.84 -7.85
CA PRO A 26 9.54 5.26 -7.63
C PRO A 26 8.07 5.57 -7.83
N MET A 27 7.61 6.66 -7.23
CA MET A 27 6.21 7.09 -7.31
C MET A 27 5.75 7.28 -8.76
N ASP A 28 6.62 7.78 -9.64
CA ASP A 28 6.27 8.03 -11.04
C ASP A 28 6.10 6.76 -11.87
N LYS A 29 6.50 5.59 -11.34
CA LYS A 29 6.26 4.30 -12.01
C LYS A 29 4.85 3.78 -11.79
N LEU A 30 4.13 4.29 -10.79
CA LEU A 30 2.75 3.89 -10.58
C LEU A 30 1.84 4.56 -11.61
N GLN A 31 0.98 3.75 -12.24
CA GLN A 31 -0.03 4.25 -13.18
C GLN A 31 -1.29 4.64 -12.41
N PRO A 32 -1.88 5.82 -12.67
CA PRO A 32 -3.09 6.26 -11.96
C PRO A 32 -4.20 5.22 -12.06
N PHE A 33 -4.74 4.83 -10.91
CA PHE A 33 -5.88 3.90 -10.79
C PHE A 33 -5.62 2.53 -11.42
N CYS A 34 -4.35 2.11 -11.51
CA CYS A 34 -3.97 0.80 -12.04
C CYS A 34 -3.31 -0.02 -10.95
N ARG A 35 -3.71 -1.30 -10.87
CA ARG A 35 -3.16 -2.23 -9.88
C ARG A 35 -1.72 -2.62 -10.18
N ASP A 36 -1.41 -2.91 -11.43
CA ASP A 36 -0.12 -3.47 -11.82
C ASP A 36 0.93 -2.39 -12.01
N ILE A 37 2.16 -2.72 -11.64
CA ILE A 37 3.31 -1.84 -11.76
C ILE A 37 4.04 -2.24 -13.05
N PRO A 38 4.15 -1.32 -14.05
CA PRO A 38 4.69 -1.69 -15.36
C PRO A 38 6.18 -1.94 -15.35
N GLU A 39 6.92 -1.28 -14.46
CA GLU A 39 8.39 -1.41 -14.44
C GLU A 39 8.96 -0.97 -13.11
N TYR A 40 10.21 -1.31 -12.88
CA TYR A 40 10.97 -0.93 -11.69
C TYR A 40 12.38 -0.50 -12.10
N GLU A 41 13.10 0.08 -11.15
CA GLU A 41 14.51 0.40 -11.28
C GLU A 41 15.32 -0.50 -10.35
N THR A 42 16.61 -0.62 -10.59
CA THR A 42 17.54 -1.23 -9.64
C THR A 42 18.44 -0.13 -9.12
N SER A 43 18.55 -0.01 -7.80
CA SER A 43 19.27 1.09 -7.19
C SER A 43 19.81 0.67 -5.83
N GLU A 44 20.85 1.37 -5.36
CA GLU A 44 21.33 1.18 -3.98
C GLU A 44 20.26 1.64 -3.00
N PHE A 45 20.02 0.82 -1.97
CA PHE A 45 19.08 1.19 -0.92
C PHE A 45 19.73 2.18 0.04
N ASN A 46 19.17 3.38 0.13
CA ASN A 46 19.59 4.43 1.05
C ASN A 46 18.43 5.01 1.84
N GLY A 47 17.32 4.30 1.89
CA GLY A 47 16.11 4.71 2.59
C GLY A 47 14.89 4.58 1.71
N GLY A 48 13.72 4.65 2.32
CA GLY A 48 12.45 4.53 1.63
C GLY A 48 11.57 3.47 2.25
N SER A 49 10.33 3.41 1.81
CA SER A 49 9.39 2.39 2.23
C SER A 49 9.80 1.04 1.64
N LYS A 50 9.67 -0.02 2.44
CA LYS A 50 10.05 -1.38 2.04
C LYS A 50 8.81 -2.25 1.94
N PHE A 51 8.81 -3.19 1.00
CA PHE A 51 7.64 -4.01 0.72
C PHE A 51 8.03 -5.34 0.10
N ARG A 52 7.06 -6.26 0.06
CA ARG A 52 7.17 -7.56 -0.59
C ARG A 52 6.04 -7.74 -1.59
N ASN A 53 6.14 -8.77 -2.42
CA ASN A 53 5.04 -9.14 -3.32
C ASN A 53 3.75 -9.37 -2.52
N GLY A 54 2.64 -8.91 -3.07
CA GLY A 54 1.33 -8.98 -2.44
C GLY A 54 0.98 -7.75 -1.61
N ASP A 55 1.97 -6.93 -1.25
CA ASP A 55 1.70 -5.71 -0.51
C ASP A 55 1.05 -4.66 -1.42
N THR A 56 0.12 -3.90 -0.87
CA THR A 56 -0.43 -2.72 -1.54
C THR A 56 0.35 -1.49 -1.08
N ILE A 57 0.83 -0.71 -2.03
CA ILE A 57 1.53 0.55 -1.75
C ILE A 57 0.65 1.71 -2.22
N MET A 58 0.43 2.66 -1.32
CA MET A 58 -0.44 3.81 -1.58
C MET A 58 0.31 5.09 -1.28
N ALA A 59 0.23 6.05 -2.20
CA ALA A 59 0.77 7.38 -1.96
C ALA A 59 0.08 8.02 -0.76
N ARG A 60 0.87 8.57 0.16
CA ARG A 60 0.35 9.25 1.36
C ARG A 60 0.35 10.78 1.24
N ILE A 61 0.77 11.31 0.11
CA ILE A 61 0.97 12.75 -0.07
C ILE A 61 0.09 13.27 -1.21
N THR A 62 -0.39 14.51 -1.08
CA THR A 62 -1.12 15.20 -2.15
C THR A 62 -0.11 15.68 -3.23
N PRO A 63 -0.44 15.66 -4.51
CA PRO A 63 -1.68 15.19 -5.14
C PRO A 63 -1.64 13.71 -5.55
N CYS A 64 -0.58 12.99 -5.21
CA CYS A 64 -0.38 11.62 -5.69
C CYS A 64 -1.51 10.68 -5.28
N LEU A 65 -1.99 10.78 -4.03
CA LEU A 65 -3.09 9.93 -3.59
C LEU A 65 -4.36 10.22 -4.39
N GLU A 66 -4.72 11.48 -4.55
CA GLU A 66 -5.90 11.89 -5.29
C GLU A 66 -5.81 11.48 -6.76
N ASN A 67 -4.59 11.44 -7.30
CA ASN A 67 -4.33 11.00 -8.67
C ASN A 67 -4.31 9.48 -8.83
N GLY A 68 -4.66 8.74 -7.79
CA GLY A 68 -4.80 7.29 -7.88
C GLY A 68 -3.50 6.49 -7.84
N LYS A 69 -2.46 7.03 -7.22
CA LYS A 69 -1.17 6.34 -7.10
C LYS A 69 -1.23 5.29 -5.99
N THR A 70 -1.85 4.17 -6.30
CA THR A 70 -1.98 3.00 -5.42
C THR A 70 -1.85 1.76 -6.30
N ALA A 71 -1.00 0.82 -5.90
CA ALA A 71 -0.74 -0.36 -6.70
C ALA A 71 -0.44 -1.58 -5.81
N MET A 72 -0.53 -2.77 -6.38
CA MET A 72 -0.12 -4.00 -5.71
C MET A 72 1.26 -4.40 -6.23
N VAL A 73 2.16 -4.69 -5.31
CA VAL A 73 3.51 -5.15 -5.66
C VAL A 73 3.45 -6.60 -6.12
N ASN A 74 3.94 -6.87 -7.35
CA ASN A 74 3.95 -8.22 -7.93
C ASN A 74 5.16 -8.46 -8.83
N ILE A 75 6.17 -7.60 -8.75
CA ILE A 75 7.32 -7.63 -9.66
C ILE A 75 8.60 -8.13 -9.00
N LEU A 76 8.52 -8.52 -7.75
CA LEU A 76 9.66 -9.01 -6.98
C LEU A 76 9.78 -10.52 -7.11
N ASP A 77 10.97 -11.06 -6.79
CA ASP A 77 11.15 -12.50 -6.67
C ASP A 77 10.58 -12.99 -5.35
N SER A 78 10.43 -14.31 -5.21
CA SER A 78 9.96 -14.93 -3.98
C SER A 78 10.88 -14.53 -2.82
N ASN A 79 10.29 -14.06 -1.72
CA ASN A 79 10.98 -13.60 -0.50
C ASN A 79 11.89 -12.38 -0.72
N GLU A 80 11.81 -11.73 -1.86
CA GLU A 80 12.57 -10.50 -2.12
C GLU A 80 11.88 -9.31 -1.47
N VAL A 81 12.69 -8.38 -0.94
CA VAL A 81 12.22 -7.10 -0.41
C VAL A 81 12.62 -6.01 -1.40
N GLY A 82 11.64 -5.24 -1.85
CA GLY A 82 11.87 -4.04 -2.65
C GLY A 82 11.65 -2.78 -1.85
N PHE A 83 11.90 -1.64 -2.45
CA PHE A 83 11.70 -0.36 -1.77
C PHE A 83 11.23 0.73 -2.74
N GLY A 84 10.85 1.85 -2.19
CA GLY A 84 10.39 2.97 -2.99
C GLY A 84 10.31 4.25 -2.16
N SER A 85 9.48 5.18 -2.62
CA SER A 85 9.31 6.48 -1.99
C SER A 85 9.00 6.36 -0.50
N THR A 86 9.56 7.24 0.31
CA THR A 86 9.15 7.40 1.72
C THR A 86 7.70 7.84 1.84
N GLU A 87 7.10 8.31 0.75
CA GLU A 87 5.71 8.77 0.71
C GLU A 87 4.72 7.65 0.37
N TYR A 88 5.11 6.38 0.48
CA TYR A 88 4.20 5.25 0.44
C TYR A 88 3.77 4.84 1.84
N ILE A 89 2.50 4.46 1.98
CA ILE A 89 2.03 3.61 3.06
C ILE A 89 1.94 2.20 2.49
N VAL A 90 2.48 1.22 3.20
CA VAL A 90 2.50 -0.18 2.79
C VAL A 90 1.46 -0.95 3.59
N PHE A 91 0.59 -1.69 2.90
CA PHE A 91 -0.46 -2.50 3.50
C PHE A 91 -0.22 -3.97 3.17
N ARG A 92 -0.21 -4.81 4.18
CA ARG A 92 -0.03 -6.26 4.02
C ARG A 92 -1.18 -7.03 4.63
N ALA A 93 -1.75 -7.95 3.87
CA ALA A 93 -2.82 -8.81 4.34
C ALA A 93 -2.31 -9.70 5.48
N LYS A 94 -3.07 -9.77 6.58
CA LYS A 94 -2.79 -10.75 7.63
C LYS A 94 -3.28 -12.11 7.16
N LYS A 95 -2.39 -13.10 7.25
CA LYS A 95 -2.65 -14.45 6.77
C LYS A 95 -3.88 -15.04 7.47
N ASN A 96 -4.72 -15.72 6.72
CA ASN A 96 -5.95 -16.37 7.18
C ASN A 96 -7.07 -15.41 7.62
N LEU A 97 -6.88 -14.09 7.51
CA LEU A 97 -7.91 -13.10 7.83
C LEU A 97 -8.38 -12.35 6.59
N THR A 98 -7.46 -12.11 5.66
CA THR A 98 -7.78 -11.44 4.40
C THR A 98 -6.77 -11.89 3.34
N THR A 99 -6.92 -11.39 2.12
CA THR A 99 -6.03 -11.74 0.99
C THR A 99 -5.41 -10.49 0.40
N PRO A 100 -4.25 -10.61 -0.28
CA PRO A 100 -3.63 -9.47 -0.96
C PRO A 100 -4.58 -8.78 -1.95
N ASP A 101 -5.33 -9.54 -2.73
CA ASP A 101 -6.25 -8.97 -3.72
C ASP A 101 -7.38 -8.18 -3.04
N PHE A 102 -7.97 -8.72 -1.99
CA PHE A 102 -9.02 -8.02 -1.27
C PHE A 102 -8.49 -6.74 -0.62
N VAL A 103 -7.30 -6.79 -0.04
CA VAL A 103 -6.66 -5.60 0.56
C VAL A 103 -6.50 -4.52 -0.51
N TYR A 104 -6.02 -4.86 -1.69
CA TYR A 104 -5.85 -3.88 -2.75
C TYR A 104 -7.18 -3.19 -3.09
N TYR A 105 -8.23 -3.97 -3.34
CA TYR A 105 -9.53 -3.40 -3.69
C TYR A 105 -10.12 -2.57 -2.56
N LEU A 106 -9.96 -3.03 -1.31
CA LEU A 106 -10.43 -2.29 -0.15
C LEU A 106 -9.74 -0.93 -0.03
N ILE A 107 -8.41 -0.91 -0.14
CA ILE A 107 -7.61 0.32 -0.03
C ILE A 107 -7.98 1.31 -1.14
N CYS A 108 -8.28 0.82 -2.33
CA CYS A 108 -8.70 1.67 -3.45
C CYS A 108 -10.14 2.15 -3.35
N SER A 109 -10.95 1.51 -2.50
CA SER A 109 -12.37 1.85 -2.36
C SER A 109 -12.58 3.15 -1.61
N SER A 110 -13.77 3.73 -1.78
CA SER A 110 -14.16 4.96 -1.06
C SER A 110 -14.17 4.77 0.45
N LEU A 111 -14.33 3.52 0.94
CA LEU A 111 -14.33 3.23 2.38
C LEU A 111 -13.01 3.59 3.05
N VAL A 112 -11.91 3.51 2.32
CA VAL A 112 -10.57 3.84 2.83
C VAL A 112 -10.05 5.12 2.20
N ARG A 113 -10.18 5.26 0.89
CA ARG A 113 -9.62 6.38 0.14
C ARG A 113 -10.20 7.72 0.58
N ASP A 114 -11.53 7.80 0.75
CA ASP A 114 -12.17 9.07 1.13
C ASP A 114 -11.75 9.52 2.54
N PRO A 115 -11.79 8.66 3.57
CA PRO A 115 -11.27 9.05 4.88
C PRO A 115 -9.78 9.40 4.86
N ALA A 116 -8.98 8.69 4.05
CA ALA A 116 -7.55 8.98 3.92
C ALA A 116 -7.32 10.39 3.40
N ILE A 117 -8.03 10.78 2.32
CA ILE A 117 -7.91 12.12 1.75
C ILE A 117 -8.37 13.17 2.77
N LYS A 118 -9.47 12.92 3.47
CA LYS A 118 -9.98 13.85 4.49
C LYS A 118 -9.03 14.01 5.67
N SER A 119 -8.21 12.98 5.96
CA SER A 119 -7.28 13.02 7.08
C SER A 119 -6.03 13.86 6.81
N MET A 120 -5.80 14.27 5.57
CA MET A 120 -4.57 14.95 5.18
C MET A 120 -4.38 16.26 5.92
N VAL A 121 -3.18 16.42 6.48
CA VAL A 121 -2.76 17.63 7.19
C VAL A 121 -1.37 18.05 6.72
N GLY A 122 -1.07 19.33 6.87
CA GLY A 122 0.20 19.91 6.49
C GLY A 122 0.02 21.20 5.70
N SER A 123 1.13 21.78 5.24
CA SER A 123 1.09 22.97 4.40
C SER A 123 0.58 22.62 2.99
N SER A 124 0.08 23.64 2.29
CA SER A 124 -0.42 23.47 0.91
C SER A 124 0.63 22.80 0.02
N GLY A 125 0.20 21.79 -0.73
CA GLY A 125 1.07 21.00 -1.61
C GLY A 125 1.91 19.93 -0.91
N ARG A 126 1.85 19.88 0.44
CA ARG A 126 2.60 18.89 1.23
C ARG A 126 1.73 18.19 2.27
N GLN A 127 0.44 18.14 2.03
CA GLN A 127 -0.47 17.45 2.93
C GLN A 127 -0.28 15.94 2.85
N ARG A 128 -0.28 15.28 4.01
CA ARG A 128 -0.07 13.84 4.12
C ARG A 128 -1.17 13.17 4.91
N VAL A 129 -1.45 11.94 4.53
CA VAL A 129 -2.42 11.08 5.21
C VAL A 129 -1.98 10.82 6.65
N GLN A 130 -2.94 10.85 7.56
CA GLN A 130 -2.76 10.42 8.94
C GLN A 130 -2.98 8.90 9.01
N THR A 131 -1.90 8.14 9.17
CA THR A 131 -1.92 6.68 9.11
C THR A 131 -2.85 6.08 10.17
N ASP A 132 -2.89 6.68 11.36
CA ASP A 132 -3.75 6.21 12.44
C ASP A 132 -5.24 6.31 12.11
N VAL A 133 -5.64 7.28 11.28
CA VAL A 133 -7.03 7.39 10.82
C VAL A 133 -7.39 6.16 10.00
N ILE A 134 -6.52 5.73 9.10
CA ILE A 134 -6.75 4.52 8.30
C ILE A 134 -6.77 3.28 9.21
N ALA A 135 -5.81 3.15 10.10
CA ALA A 135 -5.70 2.00 10.99
C ALA A 135 -6.97 1.80 11.82
N ASN A 136 -7.59 2.89 12.24
CA ASN A 136 -8.77 2.85 13.11
C ASN A 136 -10.10 2.93 12.37
N LEU A 137 -10.10 2.80 11.03
CA LEU A 137 -11.35 2.71 10.28
C LEU A 137 -12.10 1.44 10.67
N ASP A 138 -13.38 1.60 10.88
CA ASP A 138 -14.29 0.48 11.19
C ASP A 138 -14.78 -0.10 9.88
N ILE A 139 -14.27 -1.28 9.55
CA ILE A 139 -14.56 -1.97 8.29
C ILE A 139 -15.27 -3.27 8.60
N ASP A 140 -16.37 -3.52 7.90
CA ASP A 140 -17.10 -4.76 8.00
C ASP A 140 -16.51 -5.77 7.01
N PHE A 141 -15.53 -6.56 7.48
CA PHE A 141 -14.86 -7.55 6.63
C PHE A 141 -15.78 -8.75 6.42
N PRO A 142 -16.05 -9.14 5.16
CA PRO A 142 -16.74 -10.39 4.89
C PRO A 142 -15.91 -11.60 5.32
N LYS A 143 -16.52 -12.79 5.32
CA LYS A 143 -15.77 -14.03 5.51
C LYS A 143 -14.70 -14.17 4.45
N LEU A 144 -13.60 -14.87 4.80
CA LEU A 144 -12.47 -15.04 3.88
C LEU A 144 -12.90 -15.62 2.53
N SER A 145 -13.80 -16.61 2.53
CA SER A 145 -14.32 -17.21 1.30
C SER A 145 -15.04 -16.19 0.41
N ASP A 146 -15.79 -15.27 1.02
CA ASP A 146 -16.50 -14.22 0.28
C ASP A 146 -15.54 -13.15 -0.22
N GLN A 147 -14.49 -12.85 0.55
CA GLN A 147 -13.44 -11.93 0.10
C GLN A 147 -12.76 -12.45 -1.16
N VAL A 148 -12.46 -13.74 -1.22
CA VAL A 148 -11.85 -14.36 -2.40
C VAL A 148 -12.76 -14.23 -3.62
N LYS A 149 -14.06 -14.45 -3.46
CA LYS A 149 -15.03 -14.29 -4.55
C LYS A 149 -15.09 -12.85 -5.04
N ILE A 150 -15.11 -11.89 -4.14
CA ILE A 150 -15.18 -10.45 -4.48
C ILE A 150 -13.94 -10.05 -5.26
N ALA A 151 -12.76 -10.43 -4.79
CA ALA A 151 -11.50 -10.04 -5.40
C ALA A 151 -11.17 -10.83 -6.67
N GLY A 152 -11.72 -12.03 -6.80
CA GLY A 152 -11.46 -12.91 -7.96
C GLY A 152 -12.35 -12.64 -9.17
N VAL A 153 -13.23 -11.68 -9.08
CA VAL A 153 -14.17 -11.36 -10.18
C VAL A 153 -13.53 -10.45 -11.22
#